data_3a01b4bf0b82c3d2ae662fbeed5680cc
#
_entry.id   3a01b4bf0b82c3d2ae662fbeed5680cc
#
_cell.length_a   1.000
_cell.length_b   1.000
_cell.length_c   1.000
_cell.angle_alpha   90.00
_cell.angle_beta   90.00
_cell.angle_gamma   90.00
#
_symmetry.space_group_name_H-M   'P 1'
#
loop_
_entity.id
_entity.type
_entity.pdbx_description
1 polymer ?
#
loop_
_entity_poly.entity_id
_entity_poly.type
_entity_poly.pdbx_seq_one_letter_code
_entity_poly.pdbx_strand_id
1 'polypeptide(L)'
;MWSFDRFPLGRKLRVGVLAGRGSLAAVLALTLTLAGCIHPLYGPNGVNAQLAQIEVAPIPERVGHYLAEELKFETDGSGDRPPPKYRLTITTRTSVGGLIVNLRTLTSDAAQVTVAADYRLAAIEGDREITKATATATASYDRSQQRFANVRAARDAEIRAATVLAGQIRTRIGIALLDQK
;
A
#
# COMPACT_ATOMS: atom_id res chain seq x y z
N MET A 1 -47.55 -14.98 29.52
CA MET A 1 -47.50 -16.36 30.07
C MET A 1 -46.79 -17.23 29.03
N TRP A 2 -45.47 -17.30 29.10
CA TRP A 2 -44.66 -18.16 28.24
C TRP A 2 -43.92 -19.14 29.15
N SER A 3 -44.25 -20.43 29.01
CA SER A 3 -43.64 -21.55 29.73
C SER A 3 -42.24 -21.82 29.16
N PHE A 4 -41.24 -21.77 30.05
CA PHE A 4 -39.91 -22.33 29.79
C PHE A 4 -39.92 -23.83 30.01
N ASP A 5 -39.84 -24.61 28.93
CA ASP A 5 -39.63 -26.05 29.02
C ASP A 5 -38.14 -26.34 29.28
N ARG A 6 -37.93 -27.17 30.28
CA ARG A 6 -36.63 -27.59 30.80
C ARG A 6 -35.97 -28.58 29.84
N PHE A 7 -34.78 -28.20 29.33
CA PHE A 7 -33.88 -29.16 28.70
C PHE A 7 -33.16 -30.02 29.76
N PRO A 8 -33.09 -31.36 29.64
CA PRO A 8 -32.38 -32.21 30.59
C PRO A 8 -30.87 -32.15 30.33
N LEU A 9 -30.12 -31.64 31.28
CA LEU A 9 -28.68 -31.83 31.43
C LEU A 9 -28.38 -33.32 31.71
N GLY A 10 -27.52 -33.94 30.92
CA GLY A 10 -26.99 -35.20 31.33
C GLY A 10 -26.28 -36.03 30.27
N ARG A 11 -25.28 -35.50 29.61
CA ARG A 11 -24.29 -36.36 28.95
C ARG A 11 -22.89 -35.91 29.28
N LYS A 12 -22.35 -36.43 30.40
CA LYS A 12 -20.94 -36.28 30.76
C LYS A 12 -20.10 -36.98 29.68
N LEU A 13 -19.58 -36.21 28.72
CA LEU A 13 -18.47 -36.65 27.89
C LEU A 13 -17.25 -36.77 28.82
N ARG A 14 -16.94 -38.01 29.22
CA ARG A 14 -15.64 -38.35 29.80
C ARG A 14 -14.62 -38.22 28.66
N VAL A 15 -14.04 -37.04 28.47
CA VAL A 15 -12.81 -36.88 27.69
C VAL A 15 -11.73 -37.56 28.54
N GLY A 16 -11.37 -38.77 28.15
CA GLY A 16 -10.24 -39.49 28.76
C GLY A 16 -8.97 -38.71 28.52
N VAL A 17 -8.48 -38.05 29.54
CA VAL A 17 -7.14 -37.46 29.58
C VAL A 17 -6.13 -38.60 29.69
N LEU A 18 -5.87 -39.28 28.58
CA LEU A 18 -4.64 -40.02 28.35
C LEU A 18 -3.66 -39.10 27.65
N ALA A 19 -3.30 -38.02 28.33
CA ALA A 19 -2.21 -37.12 27.91
C ALA A 19 -0.89 -37.82 28.28
N GLY A 20 -0.52 -38.81 27.44
CA GLY A 20 0.86 -39.30 27.45
C GLY A 20 1.82 -38.15 27.12
N ARG A 21 2.93 -38.04 27.84
CA ARG A 21 4.01 -37.03 27.64
C ARG A 21 4.48 -36.92 26.17
N GLY A 22 4.15 -37.89 25.32
CA GLY A 22 4.41 -37.86 23.87
C GLY A 22 3.48 -36.95 23.06
N SER A 23 2.23 -36.75 23.49
CA SER A 23 1.25 -35.91 22.77
C SER A 23 1.59 -34.41 22.87
N LEU A 24 2.08 -33.96 24.03
CA LEU A 24 2.51 -32.59 24.22
C LEU A 24 3.77 -32.27 23.40
N ALA A 25 4.70 -33.18 23.29
CA ALA A 25 5.90 -33.03 22.46
C ALA A 25 5.57 -33.00 20.96
N ALA A 26 4.58 -33.80 20.51
CA ALA A 26 4.13 -33.81 19.13
C ALA A 26 3.42 -32.49 18.73
N VAL A 27 2.57 -31.96 19.59
CA VAL A 27 1.91 -30.65 19.38
C VAL A 27 2.93 -29.52 19.37
N LEU A 28 3.92 -29.56 20.28
CA LEU A 28 4.98 -28.53 20.32
C LEU A 28 5.88 -28.60 19.08
N ALA A 29 6.21 -29.79 18.59
CA ALA A 29 6.97 -29.96 17.36
C ALA A 29 6.18 -29.47 16.11
N LEU A 30 4.88 -29.72 16.05
CA LEU A 30 4.02 -29.27 14.94
C LEU A 30 3.88 -27.72 14.92
N THR A 31 3.86 -27.06 16.08
CA THR A 31 3.81 -25.60 16.15
C THR A 31 5.15 -24.94 15.77
N LEU A 32 6.28 -25.58 16.06
CA LEU A 32 7.59 -25.08 15.66
C LEU A 32 7.81 -25.13 14.13
N THR A 33 7.24 -26.11 13.44
CA THR A 33 7.40 -26.22 11.97
C THR A 33 6.59 -25.18 11.20
N LEU A 34 5.51 -24.62 11.77
CA LEU A 34 4.72 -23.56 11.14
C LEU A 34 5.38 -22.15 11.28
N ALA A 35 6.27 -21.96 12.22
CA ALA A 35 6.93 -20.67 12.44
C ALA A 35 8.00 -20.33 11.39
N GLY A 36 8.44 -21.29 10.59
CA GLY A 36 9.54 -21.13 9.64
C GLY A 36 9.23 -20.46 8.31
N CYS A 37 7.93 -20.21 7.97
CA CYS A 37 7.55 -19.75 6.64
C CYS A 37 7.27 -18.25 6.52
N ILE A 38 7.39 -17.47 7.58
CA ILE A 38 7.14 -16.01 7.52
C ILE A 38 8.48 -15.28 7.42
N HIS A 39 8.90 -14.98 6.21
CA HIS A 39 10.00 -14.03 5.98
C HIS A 39 9.43 -12.62 5.93
N PRO A 40 9.83 -11.71 6.84
CA PRO A 40 9.36 -10.33 6.80
C PRO A 40 9.90 -9.66 5.52
N LEU A 41 9.00 -9.27 4.62
CA LEU A 41 9.31 -8.63 3.34
C LEU A 41 10.18 -7.38 3.54
N TYR A 42 10.00 -6.68 4.64
CA TYR A 42 10.68 -5.43 5.01
C TYR A 42 11.70 -5.60 6.15
N GLY A 43 12.25 -6.78 6.36
CA GLY A 43 13.32 -7.01 7.35
C GLY A 43 14.67 -6.40 6.94
N PRO A 44 15.66 -6.35 7.86
CA PRO A 44 16.96 -5.72 7.60
C PRO A 44 17.75 -6.33 6.43
N ASN A 45 17.49 -7.59 6.09
CA ASN A 45 18.05 -8.27 4.91
C ASN A 45 17.03 -8.41 3.76
N GLY A 46 15.90 -7.71 3.84
CA GLY A 46 14.80 -7.75 2.89
C GLY A 46 14.91 -6.73 1.75
N VAL A 47 13.76 -6.41 1.17
CA VAL A 47 13.63 -5.48 0.04
C VAL A 47 14.04 -4.04 0.41
N ASN A 48 13.97 -3.65 1.71
CA ASN A 48 14.28 -2.28 2.14
C ASN A 48 15.70 -1.84 1.72
N ALA A 49 16.70 -2.72 1.82
CA ALA A 49 18.07 -2.41 1.41
C ALA A 49 18.20 -2.15 -0.10
N GLN A 50 17.34 -2.78 -0.92
CA GLN A 50 17.29 -2.55 -2.36
C GLN A 50 16.47 -1.32 -2.71
N LEU A 51 15.37 -1.05 -1.99
CA LEU A 51 14.56 0.15 -2.14
C LEU A 51 15.37 1.42 -1.83
N ALA A 52 16.24 1.39 -0.82
CA ALA A 52 17.15 2.50 -0.50
C ALA A 52 18.17 2.81 -1.61
N GLN A 53 18.41 1.88 -2.56
CA GLN A 53 19.29 2.08 -3.72
C GLN A 53 18.57 2.61 -4.96
N ILE A 54 17.30 3.04 -4.83
CA ILE A 54 16.53 3.59 -5.92
C ILE A 54 16.71 5.12 -5.96
N GLU A 55 17.17 5.61 -7.10
CA GLU A 55 17.17 7.03 -7.43
C GLU A 55 15.85 7.38 -8.11
N VAL A 56 15.06 8.27 -7.50
CA VAL A 56 13.85 8.81 -8.11
C VAL A 56 14.21 9.98 -9.00
N ALA A 57 14.00 9.84 -10.32
CA ALA A 57 14.21 10.93 -11.27
C ALA A 57 13.21 12.08 -10.99
N PRO A 58 13.56 13.33 -11.33
CA PRO A 58 12.64 14.46 -11.19
C PRO A 58 11.34 14.21 -11.94
N ILE A 59 10.20 14.37 -11.24
CA ILE A 59 8.87 14.19 -11.80
C ILE A 59 8.30 15.58 -12.08
N PRO A 60 7.90 15.90 -13.32
CA PRO A 60 7.33 17.19 -13.65
C PRO A 60 5.97 17.38 -12.96
N GLU A 61 5.51 18.63 -12.96
CA GLU A 61 4.24 19.07 -12.39
C GLU A 61 4.17 19.01 -10.84
N ARG A 62 3.14 19.69 -10.30
CA ARG A 62 2.93 19.80 -8.85
C ARG A 62 2.67 18.46 -8.17
N VAL A 63 1.81 17.63 -8.78
CA VAL A 63 1.49 16.30 -8.24
C VAL A 63 2.73 15.41 -8.28
N GLY A 64 3.55 15.53 -9.34
CA GLY A 64 4.82 14.85 -9.45
C GLY A 64 5.78 15.19 -8.31
N HIS A 65 5.82 16.45 -7.88
CA HIS A 65 6.62 16.86 -6.72
C HIS A 65 6.16 16.15 -5.43
N TYR A 66 4.84 16.14 -5.14
CA TYR A 66 4.31 15.44 -3.96
C TYR A 66 4.63 13.94 -4.02
N LEU A 67 4.45 13.33 -5.19
CA LEU A 67 4.77 11.92 -5.39
C LEU A 67 6.25 11.62 -5.19
N ALA A 68 7.15 12.49 -5.69
CA ALA A 68 8.59 12.32 -5.54
C ALA A 68 9.04 12.41 -4.08
N GLU A 69 8.51 13.37 -3.32
CA GLU A 69 8.83 13.52 -1.90
C GLU A 69 8.33 12.32 -1.09
N GLU A 70 7.11 11.86 -1.35
CA GLU A 70 6.55 10.69 -0.66
C GLU A 70 7.32 9.41 -1.01
N LEU A 71 7.68 9.21 -2.28
CA LEU A 71 8.52 8.06 -2.69
C LEU A 71 9.90 8.10 -2.04
N LYS A 72 10.54 9.26 -1.95
CA LYS A 72 11.80 9.39 -1.22
C LYS A 72 11.65 9.02 0.24
N PHE A 73 10.60 9.52 0.91
CA PHE A 73 10.31 9.19 2.30
C PHE A 73 10.09 7.67 2.48
N GLU A 74 9.30 7.06 1.62
CA GLU A 74 8.98 5.63 1.64
C GLU A 74 10.18 4.72 1.32
N THR A 75 11.18 5.22 0.57
CA THR A 75 12.37 4.45 0.19
C THR A 75 13.58 4.69 1.11
N ASP A 76 13.67 5.87 1.75
CA ASP A 76 14.81 6.30 2.57
C ASP A 76 14.84 5.70 4.00
N GLY A 77 14.02 4.77 4.32
CA GLY A 77 13.72 4.14 5.63
C GLY A 77 14.80 4.03 6.72
N SER A 78 16.07 4.36 6.44
CA SER A 78 17.17 4.28 7.43
C SER A 78 18.06 5.54 7.48
N GLY A 79 17.82 6.54 6.64
CA GLY A 79 18.65 7.76 6.60
C GLY A 79 20.06 7.58 6.02
N ASP A 80 20.51 6.36 5.86
CA ASP A 80 21.80 6.03 5.24
C ASP A 80 21.55 5.64 3.78
N ARG A 81 21.84 6.53 2.84
CA ARG A 81 21.56 6.33 1.41
C ARG A 81 22.77 5.68 0.72
N PRO A 82 22.70 4.39 0.44
CA PRO A 82 23.75 3.73 -0.34
C PRO A 82 23.79 4.26 -1.78
N PRO A 83 24.91 4.06 -2.51
CA PRO A 83 24.98 4.48 -3.91
C PRO A 83 23.83 3.85 -4.72
N PRO A 84 23.17 4.64 -5.58
CA PRO A 84 21.99 4.18 -6.32
C PRO A 84 22.39 3.12 -7.37
N LYS A 85 21.63 2.04 -7.42
CA LYS A 85 21.74 0.98 -8.44
C LYS A 85 20.61 0.99 -9.44
N TYR A 86 19.48 1.59 -9.07
CA TYR A 86 18.28 1.60 -9.86
C TYR A 86 17.80 3.04 -10.07
N ARG A 87 17.21 3.30 -11.23
CA ARG A 87 16.58 4.60 -11.54
C ARG A 87 15.11 4.38 -11.79
N LEU A 88 14.29 5.15 -11.06
CA LEU A 88 12.84 5.17 -11.20
C LEU A 88 12.44 6.43 -11.96
N THR A 89 11.89 6.25 -13.15
CA THR A 89 11.33 7.32 -13.98
C THR A 89 9.81 7.25 -13.92
N ILE A 90 9.14 8.38 -13.68
CA ILE A 90 7.69 8.45 -13.54
C ILE A 90 7.16 9.62 -14.37
N THR A 91 6.04 9.38 -15.05
CA THR A 91 5.25 10.42 -15.74
C THR A 91 3.85 10.40 -15.15
N THR A 92 3.36 11.55 -14.69
CA THR A 92 2.03 11.67 -14.09
C THR A 92 1.03 12.32 -15.03
N ARG A 93 -0.24 11.91 -14.91
CA ARG A 93 -1.39 12.54 -15.55
C ARG A 93 -2.48 12.75 -14.51
N THR A 94 -2.96 13.98 -14.39
CA THR A 94 -3.99 14.34 -13.43
C THR A 94 -5.27 14.74 -14.14
N SER A 95 -6.41 14.22 -13.69
CA SER A 95 -7.74 14.62 -14.14
C SER A 95 -8.65 14.92 -12.96
N VAL A 96 -9.57 15.86 -13.15
CA VAL A 96 -10.55 16.22 -12.12
C VAL A 96 -11.94 16.07 -12.71
N GLY A 97 -12.77 15.26 -12.08
CA GLY A 97 -14.16 15.01 -12.45
C GLY A 97 -15.14 15.39 -11.34
N GLY A 98 -16.37 15.79 -11.70
CA GLY A 98 -17.48 15.94 -10.76
C GLY A 98 -18.06 14.56 -10.41
N LEU A 99 -18.30 14.29 -9.12
CA LEU A 99 -18.88 13.02 -8.67
C LEU A 99 -20.40 13.07 -8.55
N ILE A 100 -20.94 14.19 -8.06
CA ILE A 100 -22.35 14.36 -7.78
C ILE A 100 -22.80 15.66 -8.46
N VAL A 101 -23.83 15.57 -9.28
CA VAL A 101 -24.46 16.73 -9.92
C VAL A 101 -25.78 16.99 -9.22
N ASN A 102 -25.92 18.15 -8.61
CA ASN A 102 -27.18 18.63 -8.09
C ASN A 102 -28.04 19.08 -9.29
N LEU A 103 -29.07 18.29 -9.62
CA LEU A 103 -29.94 18.56 -10.79
C LEU A 103 -30.74 19.86 -10.70
N ARG A 104 -30.90 20.44 -9.50
CA ARG A 104 -31.60 21.70 -9.29
C ARG A 104 -30.72 22.92 -9.56
N THR A 105 -29.44 22.84 -9.16
CA THR A 105 -28.47 23.95 -9.32
C THR A 105 -27.53 23.73 -10.50
N LEU A 106 -27.51 22.53 -11.09
CA LEU A 106 -26.57 22.08 -12.14
C LEU A 106 -25.10 22.20 -11.69
N THR A 107 -24.85 22.17 -10.38
CA THR A 107 -23.52 22.24 -9.78
C THR A 107 -23.10 20.85 -9.25
N SER A 108 -21.81 20.59 -9.23
CA SER A 108 -21.27 19.41 -8.60
C SER A 108 -20.81 19.74 -7.19
N ASP A 109 -21.47 19.13 -6.20
CA ASP A 109 -21.17 19.34 -4.77
C ASP A 109 -19.95 18.55 -4.29
N ALA A 110 -19.50 17.56 -5.07
CA ALA A 110 -18.28 16.81 -4.83
C ALA A 110 -17.48 16.62 -6.12
N ALA A 111 -16.17 16.55 -5.99
CA ALA A 111 -15.26 16.27 -7.09
C ALA A 111 -14.24 15.21 -6.70
N GLN A 112 -13.67 14.58 -7.72
CA GLN A 112 -12.63 13.58 -7.59
C GLN A 112 -11.42 13.97 -8.40
N VAL A 113 -10.26 13.92 -7.78
CA VAL A 113 -8.97 13.97 -8.46
C VAL A 113 -8.55 12.55 -8.74
N THR A 114 -8.23 12.26 -10.00
CA THR A 114 -7.64 10.99 -10.41
C THR A 114 -6.23 11.27 -10.92
N VAL A 115 -5.25 10.60 -10.33
CA VAL A 115 -3.84 10.68 -10.74
C VAL A 115 -3.42 9.32 -11.26
N ALA A 116 -2.95 9.28 -12.50
CA ALA A 116 -2.31 8.11 -13.09
C ALA A 116 -0.80 8.37 -13.21
N ALA A 117 0.00 7.41 -12.79
CA ALA A 117 1.45 7.44 -12.84
C ALA A 117 1.97 6.25 -13.66
N ASP A 118 2.56 6.54 -14.82
CA ASP A 118 3.29 5.54 -15.59
C ASP A 118 4.73 5.53 -15.07
N TYR A 119 5.21 4.39 -14.60
CA TYR A 119 6.54 4.28 -14.02
C TYR A 119 7.35 3.17 -14.68
N ARG A 120 8.67 3.40 -14.74
CA ARG A 120 9.68 2.45 -15.22
C ARG A 120 10.83 2.42 -14.23
N LEU A 121 11.16 1.24 -13.72
CA LEU A 121 12.34 0.97 -12.94
C LEU A 121 13.37 0.29 -13.82
N ALA A 122 14.57 0.83 -13.90
CA ALA A 122 15.67 0.24 -14.66
C ALA A 122 16.95 0.22 -13.82
N ALA A 123 17.82 -0.74 -14.05
CA ALA A 123 19.17 -0.74 -13.49
C ALA A 123 19.97 0.39 -14.13
N ILE A 124 20.78 1.11 -13.34
CA ILE A 124 21.65 2.18 -13.85
C ILE A 124 22.72 1.60 -14.77
N GLU A 125 23.26 0.44 -14.41
CA GLU A 125 24.20 -0.28 -15.27
C GLU A 125 23.45 -1.02 -16.38
N GLY A 126 23.70 -0.66 -17.63
CA GLY A 126 23.15 -1.32 -18.81
C GLY A 126 21.68 -1.01 -19.11
N ASP A 127 21.04 -0.05 -18.43
CA ASP A 127 19.64 0.36 -18.62
C ASP A 127 18.62 -0.80 -18.71
N ARG A 128 18.94 -1.93 -18.03
CA ARG A 128 18.07 -3.10 -18.02
C ARG A 128 16.77 -2.80 -17.30
N GLU A 129 15.65 -2.88 -18.02
CA GLU A 129 14.33 -2.70 -17.46
C GLU A 129 14.01 -3.82 -16.46
N ILE A 130 13.60 -3.45 -15.25
CA ILE A 130 13.20 -4.37 -14.19
C ILE A 130 11.69 -4.50 -14.15
N THR A 131 11.00 -3.37 -14.18
CA THR A 131 9.53 -3.35 -14.24
C THR A 131 9.06 -2.05 -14.87
N LYS A 132 7.93 -2.14 -15.58
CA LYS A 132 7.21 -1.01 -16.13
C LYS A 132 5.72 -1.25 -15.97
N ALA A 133 5.01 -0.29 -15.39
CA ALA A 133 3.58 -0.40 -15.16
C ALA A 133 2.93 0.97 -14.95
N THR A 134 1.61 0.97 -14.87
CA THR A 134 0.79 2.13 -14.51
C THR A 134 0.15 1.90 -13.15
N ALA A 135 0.21 2.90 -12.28
CA ALA A 135 -0.55 2.96 -11.05
C ALA A 135 -1.56 4.11 -11.12
N THR A 136 -2.71 3.95 -10.49
CA THR A 136 -3.74 4.98 -10.45
C THR A 136 -4.28 5.10 -9.05
N ALA A 137 -4.43 6.35 -8.58
CA ALA A 137 -5.09 6.65 -7.33
C ALA A 137 -6.11 7.77 -7.52
N THR A 138 -7.13 7.75 -6.66
CA THR A 138 -8.21 8.72 -6.66
C THR A 138 -8.41 9.27 -5.26
N ALA A 139 -8.75 10.57 -5.18
CA ALA A 139 -9.15 11.20 -3.93
C ALA A 139 -10.29 12.17 -4.21
N SER A 140 -11.35 12.09 -3.42
CA SER A 140 -12.49 12.99 -3.51
C SER A 140 -12.35 14.18 -2.57
N TYR A 141 -13.03 15.28 -2.90
CA TYR A 141 -13.17 16.44 -2.05
C TYR A 141 -14.52 17.13 -2.28
N ASP A 142 -15.02 17.77 -1.24
CA ASP A 142 -16.28 18.52 -1.32
C ASP A 142 -16.03 19.89 -1.93
N ARG A 143 -16.95 20.34 -2.76
CA ARG A 143 -16.98 21.66 -3.35
C ARG A 143 -17.90 22.57 -2.54
N SER A 144 -17.46 23.79 -2.35
CA SER A 144 -18.23 24.87 -1.74
C SER A 144 -18.34 26.07 -2.69
N GLN A 145 -19.15 27.05 -2.35
CA GLN A 145 -19.21 28.30 -3.12
C GLN A 145 -17.96 29.17 -2.92
N GLN A 146 -17.13 28.84 -1.96
CA GLN A 146 -15.88 29.56 -1.67
C GLN A 146 -14.74 29.07 -2.56
N ARG A 147 -14.33 29.88 -3.52
CA ARG A 147 -13.30 29.53 -4.49
C ARG A 147 -11.97 29.10 -3.85
N PHE A 148 -11.51 29.82 -2.82
CA PHE A 148 -10.25 29.47 -2.13
C PHE A 148 -10.33 28.13 -1.40
N ALA A 149 -11.46 27.82 -0.77
CA ALA A 149 -11.67 26.53 -0.12
C ALA A 149 -11.55 25.38 -1.14
N ASN A 150 -12.16 25.54 -2.32
CA ASN A 150 -12.08 24.54 -3.39
C ASN A 150 -10.67 24.31 -3.89
N VAL A 151 -9.85 25.38 -4.06
CA VAL A 151 -8.47 25.26 -4.48
C VAL A 151 -7.63 24.50 -3.44
N ARG A 152 -7.85 24.77 -2.15
CA ARG A 152 -7.16 24.06 -1.07
C ARG A 152 -7.60 22.60 -0.96
N ALA A 153 -8.91 22.34 -1.06
CA ALA A 153 -9.46 20.98 -1.03
C ALA A 153 -8.96 20.13 -2.21
N ALA A 154 -8.90 20.71 -3.42
CA ALA A 154 -8.35 20.03 -4.59
C ALA A 154 -6.86 19.69 -4.39
N ARG A 155 -6.06 20.61 -3.84
CA ARG A 155 -4.64 20.37 -3.54
C ARG A 155 -4.46 19.28 -2.49
N ASP A 156 -5.27 19.29 -1.44
CA ASP A 156 -5.24 18.23 -0.43
C ASP A 156 -5.58 16.87 -1.05
N ALA A 157 -6.56 16.80 -1.94
CA ALA A 157 -6.89 15.60 -2.68
C ALA A 157 -5.73 15.11 -3.57
N GLU A 158 -4.99 16.02 -4.23
CA GLU A 158 -3.78 15.68 -4.99
C GLU A 158 -2.71 15.05 -4.09
N ILE A 159 -2.47 15.61 -2.91
CA ILE A 159 -1.49 15.08 -1.93
C ILE A 159 -1.90 13.68 -1.48
N ARG A 160 -3.16 13.49 -1.08
CA ARG A 160 -3.65 12.16 -0.66
C ARG A 160 -3.55 11.12 -1.78
N ALA A 161 -3.84 11.51 -3.03
CA ALA A 161 -3.67 10.63 -4.17
C ALA A 161 -2.19 10.28 -4.40
N ALA A 162 -1.27 11.24 -4.25
CA ALA A 162 0.16 11.01 -4.36
C ALA A 162 0.70 10.04 -3.30
N THR A 163 0.26 10.18 -2.04
CA THR A 163 0.61 9.25 -0.95
C THR A 163 0.17 7.82 -1.26
N VAL A 164 -1.09 7.64 -1.72
CA VAL A 164 -1.59 6.32 -2.11
C VAL A 164 -0.78 5.73 -3.27
N LEU A 165 -0.45 6.55 -4.27
CA LEU A 165 0.37 6.14 -5.41
C LEU A 165 1.78 5.71 -4.99
N ALA A 166 2.42 6.46 -4.09
CA ALA A 166 3.76 6.13 -3.59
C ALA A 166 3.77 4.74 -2.94
N GLY A 167 2.83 4.45 -2.06
CA GLY A 167 2.69 3.14 -1.42
C GLY A 167 2.45 2.01 -2.42
N GLN A 168 1.58 2.22 -3.43
CA GLN A 168 1.34 1.24 -4.49
C GLN A 168 2.58 0.97 -5.34
N ILE A 169 3.27 2.02 -5.76
CA ILE A 169 4.49 1.93 -6.58
C ILE A 169 5.59 1.22 -5.79
N ARG A 170 5.84 1.64 -4.53
CA ARG A 170 6.80 0.99 -3.64
C ARG A 170 6.56 -0.50 -3.50
N THR A 171 5.32 -0.89 -3.25
CA THR A 171 4.95 -2.31 -3.07
C THR A 171 5.23 -3.12 -4.34
N ARG A 172 4.81 -2.62 -5.51
CA ARG A 172 5.02 -3.30 -6.79
C ARG A 172 6.50 -3.40 -7.18
N ILE A 173 7.26 -2.33 -6.94
CA ILE A 173 8.72 -2.34 -7.14
C ILE A 173 9.38 -3.35 -6.20
N GLY A 174 8.96 -3.39 -4.94
CA GLY A 174 9.47 -4.35 -3.97
C GLY A 174 9.28 -5.80 -4.42
N ILE A 175 8.11 -6.13 -4.95
CA ILE A 175 7.83 -7.46 -5.52
C ILE A 175 8.73 -7.73 -6.73
N ALA A 176 8.83 -6.80 -7.67
CA ALA A 176 9.65 -6.96 -8.88
C ALA A 176 11.14 -7.13 -8.58
N LEU A 177 11.66 -6.52 -7.50
CA LEU A 177 13.05 -6.70 -7.08
C LEU A 177 13.29 -8.06 -6.43
N LEU A 178 12.29 -8.68 -5.79
CA LEU A 178 12.39 -10.03 -5.25
C LEU A 178 12.41 -11.09 -6.34
N ASP A 179 11.65 -10.89 -7.42
CA ASP A 179 11.57 -11.85 -8.54
C ASP A 179 12.86 -11.90 -9.36
N GLN A 180 13.83 -11.00 -9.09
CA GLN A 180 15.13 -10.95 -9.77
C GLN A 180 16.22 -11.78 -9.06
N LYS A 181 15.91 -12.42 -7.94
CA LYS A 181 16.79 -13.37 -7.23
C LYS A 181 16.60 -14.78 -7.72
#